data_2894dd3d71793353f77a4ba50af0c9e7
#
_entry.id   2894dd3d71793353f77a4ba50af0c9e7
#
_cell.length_a   1.000
_cell.length_b   1.000
_cell.length_c   1.000
_cell.angle_alpha   90.00
_cell.angle_beta   90.00
_cell.angle_gamma   90.00
#
_symmetry.space_group_name_H-M   'P 1'
#
loop_
_entity.id
_entity.type
_entity.pdbx_description
1 polymer ?
#
loop_
_entity_poly.entity_id
_entity_poly.type
_entity_poly.pdbx_seq_one_letter_code
_entity_poly.pdbx_strand_id
1 'polypeptide(L)'
;MQMLLCLLKMSYLCIMIMNKETAIQAARFLLQIKAIKLNNENPFTWASGRKIPIYCDNRVTLSHPEIRTFIRQQFVAIVNELFSDVDVIAGVATGGIPQGVLVAQDLGKPFVY
;
A
#
# COMPACT_ATOMS: atom_id res chain seq x y z
N MET A 1 21.00 11.15 -6.78
CA MET A 1 19.59 10.82 -7.09
C MET A 1 19.17 9.64 -6.21
N GLN A 2 18.36 9.90 -5.22
CA GLN A 2 17.77 8.83 -4.41
C GLN A 2 16.43 8.40 -5.02
N MET A 3 16.40 7.20 -5.52
CA MET A 3 15.17 6.58 -6.03
C MET A 3 14.53 5.75 -4.91
N LEU A 4 13.37 6.20 -4.44
CA LEU A 4 12.59 5.42 -3.50
C LEU A 4 11.90 4.27 -4.24
N LEU A 5 12.48 3.08 -4.19
CA LEU A 5 11.86 1.86 -4.69
C LEU A 5 10.80 1.44 -3.68
N CYS A 6 9.58 1.86 -3.91
CA CYS A 6 8.52 1.66 -2.95
C CYS A 6 7.30 1.00 -3.55
N LEU A 7 6.54 0.42 -2.71
CA LEU A 7 5.11 0.11 -2.75
C LEU A 7 4.70 -1.32 -3.00
N LEU A 8 5.60 -2.30 -3.12
CA LEU A 8 5.14 -3.69 -3.22
C LEU A 8 5.53 -4.63 -2.06
N LYS A 9 6.38 -4.19 -1.15
CA LYS A 9 6.48 -4.84 0.17
C LYS A 9 5.66 -4.08 1.21
N MET A 10 4.59 -3.46 0.77
CA MET A 10 3.76 -2.56 1.56
C MET A 10 3.20 -3.15 2.85
N SER A 11 2.90 -4.43 2.88
CA SER A 11 2.26 -5.04 4.05
C SER A 11 3.18 -5.11 5.26
N TYR A 12 4.48 -5.32 5.07
CA TYR A 12 5.42 -5.51 6.18
C TYR A 12 6.15 -4.22 6.57
N LEU A 13 6.59 -3.42 5.60
CA LEU A 13 7.32 -2.19 5.89
C LEU A 13 6.41 -1.12 6.49
N CYS A 14 5.16 -1.04 6.03
CA CYS A 14 4.16 -0.11 6.56
C CYS A 14 3.84 -0.39 8.04
N ILE A 15 3.76 -1.66 8.43
CA ILE A 15 3.51 -2.07 9.83
C ILE A 15 4.68 -1.69 10.75
N MET A 16 5.92 -1.68 10.24
CA MET A 16 7.09 -1.33 11.04
C MET A 16 7.30 0.19 11.20
N ILE A 17 6.83 0.99 10.26
CA ILE A 17 7.07 2.44 10.21
C ILE A 17 5.88 3.24 10.75
N MET A 18 4.67 2.75 10.58
CA MET A 18 3.45 3.41 11.07
C MET A 18 3.31 3.24 12.59
N ASN A 19 2.80 4.27 13.25
CA ASN A 19 2.41 4.12 14.64
C ASN A 19 1.27 3.07 14.76
N LYS A 20 1.16 2.47 15.95
CA LYS A 20 0.21 1.37 16.21
C LYS A 20 -1.24 1.74 15.86
N GLU A 21 -1.64 2.96 16.11
CA GLU A 21 -3.00 3.44 15.86
C GLU A 21 -3.31 3.49 14.36
N THR A 22 -2.40 4.04 13.57
CA THR A 22 -2.51 4.07 12.10
C THR A 22 -2.55 2.67 11.50
N ALA A 23 -1.72 1.76 12.01
CA ALA A 23 -1.71 0.36 11.56
C ALA A 23 -3.06 -0.35 11.83
N ILE A 24 -3.64 -0.15 13.02
CA ILE A 24 -4.96 -0.69 13.39
C ILE A 24 -6.05 -0.09 12.48
N GLN A 25 -6.01 1.21 12.23
CA GLN A 25 -7.00 1.87 11.37
C GLN A 25 -6.91 1.37 9.91
N ALA A 26 -5.70 1.22 9.37
CA ALA A 26 -5.50 0.64 8.04
C ALA A 26 -6.05 -0.80 7.97
N ALA A 27 -5.77 -1.63 8.97
CA ALA A 27 -6.29 -3.00 9.03
C ALA A 27 -7.83 -3.04 9.08
N ARG A 28 -8.45 -2.17 9.87
CA ARG A 28 -9.92 -2.04 9.94
C ARG A 28 -10.52 -1.68 8.59
N PHE A 29 -9.96 -0.70 7.89
CA PHE A 29 -10.41 -0.32 6.56
C PHE A 29 -10.30 -1.47 5.55
N LEU A 30 -9.18 -2.18 5.52
CA LEU A 30 -8.97 -3.30 4.60
C LEU A 30 -9.94 -4.47 4.87
N LEU A 31 -10.27 -4.73 6.13
CA LEU A 31 -11.28 -5.74 6.50
C LEU A 31 -12.70 -5.28 6.12
N GLN A 32 -13.04 -4.03 6.40
CA GLN A 32 -14.35 -3.44 6.11
C GLN A 32 -14.72 -3.54 4.63
N ILE A 33 -13.77 -3.23 3.74
CA ILE A 33 -13.98 -3.29 2.28
C ILE A 33 -13.72 -4.67 1.68
N LYS A 34 -13.45 -5.68 2.51
CA LYS A 34 -13.12 -7.05 2.08
C LYS A 34 -11.91 -7.14 1.15
N ALA A 35 -10.98 -6.18 1.26
CA ALA A 35 -9.67 -6.27 0.61
C ALA A 35 -8.86 -7.43 1.20
N ILE A 36 -9.00 -7.68 2.51
CA ILE A 36 -8.48 -8.88 3.18
C ILE A 36 -9.60 -9.92 3.23
N LYS A 37 -9.31 -11.11 2.69
CA LYS A 37 -10.20 -12.27 2.68
C LYS A 37 -9.55 -13.40 3.46
N LEU A 38 -10.34 -14.03 4.33
CA LEU A 38 -9.91 -15.18 5.12
C LEU A 38 -10.77 -16.41 4.72
N ASN A 39 -10.14 -17.51 4.38
CA ASN A 39 -10.84 -18.76 4.08
C ASN A 39 -9.98 -19.95 4.52
N ASN A 40 -10.28 -20.50 5.68
CA ASN A 40 -9.55 -21.63 6.26
C ASN A 40 -9.96 -22.97 5.65
N GLU A 41 -11.24 -23.08 5.23
CA GLU A 41 -11.77 -24.34 4.67
C GLU A 41 -11.31 -24.55 3.23
N ASN A 42 -11.30 -23.47 2.44
CA ASN A 42 -10.88 -23.49 1.05
C ASN A 42 -9.78 -22.43 0.82
N PRO A 43 -8.51 -22.73 1.16
CA PRO A 43 -7.41 -21.78 1.04
C PRO A 43 -7.20 -21.27 -0.39
N PHE A 44 -6.78 -20.02 -0.52
CA PHE A 44 -6.41 -19.41 -1.79
C PHE A 44 -5.12 -20.03 -2.33
N THR A 45 -5.10 -20.36 -3.62
CA THR A 45 -3.89 -20.85 -4.29
C THR A 45 -3.17 -19.67 -4.97
N TRP A 46 -1.94 -19.41 -4.58
CA TRP A 46 -1.10 -18.39 -5.21
C TRP A 46 -0.54 -18.90 -6.54
N ALA A 47 -0.05 -17.97 -7.38
CA ALA A 47 0.60 -18.31 -8.65
C ALA A 47 1.80 -19.28 -8.49
N SER A 48 2.44 -19.27 -7.31
CA SER A 48 3.49 -20.24 -6.93
C SER A 48 2.97 -21.65 -6.58
N GLY A 49 1.66 -21.88 -6.61
CA GLY A 49 1.01 -23.12 -6.17
C GLY A 49 0.82 -23.23 -4.65
N ARG A 50 1.32 -22.31 -3.86
CA ARG A 50 1.19 -22.32 -2.40
C ARG A 50 -0.25 -22.01 -1.97
N LYS A 51 -0.79 -22.81 -1.06
CA LYS A 51 -2.11 -22.59 -0.45
C LYS A 51 -1.98 -21.80 0.85
N ILE A 52 -2.72 -20.69 0.94
CA ILE A 52 -2.70 -19.78 2.10
C ILE A 52 -4.15 -19.39 2.45
N PRO A 53 -4.53 -19.38 3.75
CA PRO A 53 -5.89 -19.07 4.17
C PRO A 53 -6.24 -17.58 4.10
N ILE A 54 -5.27 -16.72 3.77
CA ILE A 54 -5.43 -15.27 3.68
C ILE A 54 -5.09 -14.77 2.27
N TYR A 55 -5.91 -13.87 1.75
CA TYR A 55 -5.64 -13.14 0.52
C TYR A 55 -5.89 -11.65 0.74
N CYS A 56 -4.97 -10.80 0.28
CA CYS A 56 -5.10 -9.35 0.37
C CYS A 56 -5.00 -8.73 -1.03
N ASP A 57 -6.06 -8.04 -1.46
CA ASP A 57 -6.07 -7.26 -2.69
C ASP A 57 -6.18 -5.77 -2.38
N ASN A 58 -5.04 -5.12 -2.29
CA ASN A 58 -4.97 -3.68 -1.98
C ASN A 58 -5.57 -2.80 -3.08
N ARG A 59 -5.76 -3.31 -4.30
CA ARG A 59 -6.37 -2.55 -5.40
C ARG A 59 -7.82 -2.17 -5.12
N VAL A 60 -8.51 -2.95 -4.28
CA VAL A 60 -9.88 -2.66 -3.84
C VAL A 60 -9.97 -1.29 -3.15
N THR A 61 -8.91 -0.85 -2.47
CA THR A 61 -8.86 0.47 -1.80
C THR A 61 -9.08 1.63 -2.76
N LEU A 62 -8.73 1.45 -4.04
CA LEU A 62 -8.86 2.49 -5.07
C LEU A 62 -10.32 2.87 -5.35
N SER A 63 -11.24 1.92 -5.15
CA SER A 63 -12.70 2.13 -5.32
C SER A 63 -13.37 2.84 -4.14
N HIS A 64 -12.64 3.05 -3.03
CA HIS A 64 -13.15 3.66 -1.81
C HIS A 64 -12.40 4.98 -1.54
N PRO A 65 -12.97 6.15 -1.95
CA PRO A 65 -12.27 7.44 -1.89
C PRO A 65 -11.71 7.82 -0.52
N GLU A 66 -12.46 7.58 0.55
CA GLU A 66 -11.99 7.85 1.93
C GLU A 66 -10.76 7.02 2.29
N ILE A 67 -10.82 5.72 2.04
CA ILE A 67 -9.74 4.78 2.36
C ILE A 67 -8.52 5.06 1.49
N ARG A 68 -8.74 5.29 0.19
CA ARG A 68 -7.70 5.69 -0.74
C ARG A 68 -6.98 6.95 -0.29
N THR A 69 -7.74 7.96 0.16
CA THR A 69 -7.21 9.22 0.67
C THR A 69 -6.40 9.00 1.96
N PHE A 70 -6.94 8.24 2.91
CA PHE A 70 -6.24 7.89 4.14
C PHE A 70 -4.89 7.22 3.84
N ILE A 71 -4.88 6.17 3.01
CA ILE A 71 -3.66 5.43 2.65
C ILE A 71 -2.63 6.37 1.99
N ARG A 72 -3.07 7.18 1.02
CA ARG A 72 -2.22 8.17 0.36
C ARG A 72 -1.57 9.12 1.36
N GLN A 73 -2.36 9.69 2.27
CA GLN A 73 -1.87 10.61 3.29
C GLN A 73 -0.83 9.97 4.23
N GLN A 74 -1.04 8.71 4.61
CA GLN A 74 -0.06 8.00 5.43
C GLN A 74 1.26 7.78 4.68
N PHE A 75 1.22 7.45 3.38
CA PHE A 75 2.44 7.34 2.58
C PHE A 75 3.15 8.68 2.41
N VAL A 76 2.41 9.75 2.15
CA VAL A 76 2.98 11.10 2.05
C VAL A 76 3.68 11.49 3.36
N ALA A 77 3.04 11.23 4.51
CA ALA A 77 3.63 11.50 5.80
C ALA A 77 4.94 10.74 6.01
N ILE A 78 4.96 9.43 5.71
CA ILE A 78 6.16 8.58 5.82
C ILE A 78 7.28 9.08 4.91
N VAL A 79 6.98 9.44 3.67
CA VAL A 79 7.98 9.95 2.73
C VAL A 79 8.57 11.25 3.24
N ASN A 80 7.75 12.19 3.71
CA ASN A 80 8.22 13.45 4.25
C ASN A 80 9.07 13.28 5.52
N GLU A 81 8.74 12.31 6.38
CA GLU A 81 9.45 12.06 7.63
C GLU A 81 10.79 11.35 7.41
N LEU A 82 10.80 10.29 6.58
CA LEU A 82 11.94 9.38 6.48
C LEU A 82 12.74 9.54 5.18
N PHE A 83 12.17 10.16 4.15
CA PHE A 83 12.75 10.24 2.80
C PHE A 83 12.52 11.64 2.19
N SER A 84 12.73 12.69 2.99
CA SER A 84 12.44 14.08 2.58
C SER A 84 13.25 14.56 1.36
N ASP A 85 14.35 13.90 1.06
CA ASP A 85 15.28 14.20 -0.05
C ASP A 85 15.01 13.36 -1.31
N VAL A 86 13.88 12.61 -1.36
CA VAL A 86 13.54 11.80 -2.54
C VAL A 86 13.31 12.68 -3.78
N ASP A 87 13.87 12.27 -4.92
CA ASP A 87 13.73 12.98 -6.20
C ASP A 87 12.57 12.46 -7.05
N VAL A 88 12.24 11.16 -6.94
CA VAL A 88 11.26 10.49 -7.78
C VAL A 88 10.53 9.39 -7.03
N ILE A 89 9.25 9.22 -7.30
CA ILE A 89 8.44 8.13 -6.78
C ILE A 89 8.32 7.06 -7.86
N ALA A 90 8.57 5.80 -7.49
CA ALA A 90 8.43 4.65 -8.39
C ALA A 90 7.28 3.75 -7.93
N GLY A 91 6.37 3.41 -8.83
CA GLY A 91 5.31 2.45 -8.59
C GLY A 91 5.63 1.10 -9.23
N VAL A 92 5.64 0.03 -8.43
CA VAL A 92 5.87 -1.30 -9.02
C VAL A 92 4.62 -1.78 -9.75
N ALA A 93 4.78 -2.11 -11.02
CA ALA A 93 3.70 -2.63 -11.85
C ALA A 93 3.18 -3.98 -11.31
N THR A 94 1.88 -4.19 -11.31
CA THR A 94 0.81 -3.29 -11.73
C THR A 94 0.15 -2.61 -10.52
N GLY A 95 0.14 -3.28 -9.36
CA GLY A 95 -0.62 -2.87 -8.18
C GLY A 95 -0.14 -1.59 -7.51
N GLY A 96 1.14 -1.25 -7.63
CA GLY A 96 1.72 -0.05 -7.03
C GLY A 96 1.56 1.23 -7.85
N ILE A 97 1.18 1.12 -9.13
CA ILE A 97 1.08 2.28 -10.02
C ILE A 97 0.06 3.30 -9.52
N PRO A 98 -1.21 2.95 -9.26
CA PRO A 98 -2.20 3.96 -8.90
C PRO A 98 -1.89 4.70 -7.60
N GLN A 99 -1.49 3.97 -6.56
CA GLN A 99 -1.11 4.60 -5.28
C GLN A 99 0.16 5.43 -5.42
N GLY A 100 1.14 4.96 -6.19
CA GLY A 100 2.37 5.70 -6.45
C GLY A 100 2.11 7.04 -7.14
N VAL A 101 1.24 7.06 -8.15
CA VAL A 101 0.83 8.31 -8.82
C VAL A 101 0.20 9.29 -7.85
N LEU A 102 -0.72 8.82 -6.99
CA LEU A 102 -1.40 9.69 -6.03
C LEU A 102 -0.42 10.28 -5.00
N VAL A 103 0.55 9.47 -4.52
CA VAL A 103 1.59 9.93 -3.60
C VAL A 103 2.54 10.93 -4.28
N ALA A 104 2.98 10.62 -5.49
CA ALA A 104 3.84 11.50 -6.28
C ALA A 104 3.19 12.86 -6.54
N GLN A 105 1.89 12.86 -6.86
CA GLN A 105 1.11 14.08 -7.06
C GLN A 105 1.07 14.95 -5.81
N ASP A 106 0.78 14.36 -4.63
CA ASP A 106 0.72 15.12 -3.37
C ASP A 106 2.10 15.67 -2.96
N LEU A 107 3.17 14.96 -3.27
CA LEU A 107 4.55 15.38 -2.99
C LEU A 107 5.12 16.34 -4.03
N GLY A 108 4.41 16.56 -5.16
CA GLY A 108 4.93 17.34 -6.28
C GLY A 108 6.17 16.73 -6.92
N LYS A 109 6.29 15.39 -6.93
CA LYS A 109 7.45 14.65 -7.43
C LYS A 109 7.15 13.95 -8.75
N PRO A 110 8.16 13.77 -9.62
CA PRO A 110 8.04 12.89 -10.78
C PRO A 110 7.64 11.47 -10.41
N PHE A 111 6.93 10.79 -11.32
CA PHE A 111 6.53 9.41 -11.15
C PHE A 111 7.04 8.54 -12.31
N VAL A 112 7.48 7.31 -11.98
CA VAL A 112 7.91 6.30 -12.94
C VAL A 112 7.37 4.90 -12.57
N TYR A 113 7.30 3.99 -13.54
CA TYR A 113 6.95 2.57 -13.31
C TYR A 113 7.56 1.67 -14.38
#